data_52d9b4a1a58e252645255553ba7cc9aa
#
_entry.id   52d9b4a1a58e252645255553ba7cc9aa
#
_cell.length_a   1.000
_cell.length_b   1.000
_cell.length_c   1.000
_cell.angle_alpha   90.00
_cell.angle_beta   90.00
_cell.angle_gamma   90.00
#
_symmetry.space_group_name_H-M   'P 1'
#
loop_
_entity.id
_entity.type
_entity.pdbx_description
1 polymer ?
#
loop_
_entity_poly.entity_id
_entity_poly.type
_entity_poly.pdbx_seq_one_letter_code
_entity_poly.pdbx_strand_id
1 'polypeptide(L)'
;ARANAIKLGDVAQSMVIRNGIGWIVVNNSGVIYAIDINTFKEVGRITGFTSPRYIHFLSDEKAYVTQIWDPRIYIVNPKTYQITGYVETDMDFETGSTEQMVQYDKYVFTNCWSYQNRILVIDTETDKVCDQITVGIQPTSLVMDKYNKIWTVTDGGYEGSPYGHEAPSLYCIDAATRKIEKQFKFKFGDWPSEVQLNGTLSTSSTRRSGACR
;
A
#
# COMPACT_ATOMS: atom_id res chain seq x y z
N ALA A 1 -16.45 -17.64 -3.53
CA ALA A 1 -16.32 -18.58 -4.63
C ALA A 1 -17.69 -19.19 -5.01
N ARG A 2 -18.51 -19.63 -4.03
CA ARG A 2 -19.81 -20.26 -4.32
C ARG A 2 -20.81 -19.30 -4.96
N ALA A 3 -20.80 -18.01 -4.62
CA ALA A 3 -21.74 -17.02 -5.16
C ALA A 3 -21.52 -16.74 -6.66
N ASN A 4 -20.30 -16.92 -7.14
CA ASN A 4 -19.88 -16.55 -8.52
C ASN A 4 -19.51 -17.75 -9.39
N ALA A 5 -19.53 -18.97 -8.86
CA ALA A 5 -19.13 -20.21 -9.54
C ALA A 5 -17.70 -20.19 -10.16
N ILE A 6 -16.87 -19.20 -9.77
CA ILE A 6 -15.49 -19.06 -10.22
C ILE A 6 -14.54 -18.98 -9.02
N LYS A 7 -13.27 -19.28 -9.23
CA LYS A 7 -12.21 -19.06 -8.25
C LYS A 7 -11.86 -17.57 -8.23
N LEU A 8 -11.55 -17.04 -7.05
CA LEU A 8 -11.11 -15.64 -6.89
C LEU A 8 -9.76 -15.38 -7.60
N GLY A 9 -8.88 -16.35 -7.62
CA GLY A 9 -7.53 -16.23 -8.17
C GLY A 9 -6.45 -16.54 -7.15
N ASP A 10 -5.24 -16.10 -7.42
CA ASP A 10 -4.06 -16.32 -6.58
C ASP A 10 -3.68 -15.06 -5.82
N VAL A 11 -3.52 -15.19 -4.50
CA VAL A 11 -3.19 -14.14 -3.52
C VAL A 11 -4.20 -12.98 -3.50
N ALA A 12 -5.29 -13.14 -2.73
CA ALA A 12 -6.15 -12.02 -2.32
C ALA A 12 -5.35 -11.14 -1.35
N GLN A 13 -4.81 -10.03 -1.87
CA GLN A 13 -3.86 -9.17 -1.17
C GLN A 13 -4.53 -8.21 -0.20
N SER A 14 -5.56 -7.54 -0.65
CA SER A 14 -6.27 -6.53 0.13
C SER A 14 -7.73 -6.42 -0.29
N MET A 15 -8.52 -5.75 0.54
CA MET A 15 -9.92 -5.48 0.26
C MET A 15 -10.31 -4.13 0.85
N VAL A 16 -11.09 -3.36 0.09
CA VAL A 16 -11.73 -2.11 0.55
C VAL A 16 -13.21 -2.18 0.27
N ILE A 17 -14.03 -1.74 1.24
CA ILE A 17 -15.48 -1.59 1.05
C ILE A 17 -15.80 -0.11 0.83
N ARG A 18 -16.45 0.21 -0.28
CA ARG A 18 -16.91 1.56 -0.60
C ARG A 18 -18.28 1.50 -1.29
N ASN A 19 -19.23 2.28 -0.79
CA ASN A 19 -20.57 2.42 -1.36
C ASN A 19 -21.30 1.07 -1.61
N GLY A 20 -21.17 0.13 -0.66
CA GLY A 20 -21.80 -1.19 -0.78
C GLY A 20 -21.07 -2.17 -1.73
N ILE A 21 -19.94 -1.78 -2.27
CA ILE A 21 -19.09 -2.61 -3.14
C ILE A 21 -17.82 -3.00 -2.38
N GLY A 22 -17.50 -4.29 -2.37
CA GLY A 22 -16.22 -4.82 -1.91
C GLY A 22 -15.25 -4.92 -3.08
N TRP A 23 -14.12 -4.22 -2.99
CA TRP A 23 -13.06 -4.21 -4.00
C TRP A 23 -11.94 -5.12 -3.53
N ILE A 24 -11.82 -6.30 -4.15
CA ILE A 24 -10.86 -7.33 -3.76
C ILE A 24 -9.68 -7.28 -4.73
N VAL A 25 -8.51 -6.91 -4.24
CA VAL A 25 -7.26 -6.88 -5.00
C VAL A 25 -6.64 -8.26 -4.98
N VAL A 26 -6.45 -8.85 -6.16
CA VAL A 26 -5.87 -10.20 -6.32
C VAL A 26 -4.53 -10.07 -7.03
N ASN A 27 -3.47 -10.11 -6.23
CA ASN A 27 -2.12 -9.74 -6.62
C ASN A 27 -1.58 -10.56 -7.80
N ASN A 28 -1.37 -11.87 -7.63
CA ASN A 28 -0.77 -12.70 -8.67
C ASN A 28 -1.69 -12.96 -9.87
N SER A 29 -2.97 -12.62 -9.78
CA SER A 29 -3.90 -12.71 -10.91
C SER A 29 -4.07 -11.40 -11.67
N GLY A 30 -3.43 -10.31 -11.22
CA GLY A 30 -3.46 -9.01 -11.90
C GLY A 30 -4.87 -8.45 -12.06
N VAL A 31 -5.75 -8.66 -11.07
CA VAL A 31 -7.16 -8.28 -11.16
C VAL A 31 -7.68 -7.68 -9.86
N ILE A 32 -8.61 -6.75 -9.98
CA ILE A 32 -9.42 -6.24 -8.87
C ILE A 32 -10.88 -6.59 -9.17
N TYR A 33 -11.49 -7.38 -8.30
CA TYR A 33 -12.92 -7.69 -8.38
C TYR A 33 -13.73 -6.66 -7.61
N ALA A 34 -14.85 -6.23 -8.20
CA ALA A 34 -15.91 -5.49 -7.54
C ALA A 34 -17.07 -6.45 -7.24
N ILE A 35 -17.42 -6.60 -5.98
CA ILE A 35 -18.52 -7.48 -5.54
C ILE A 35 -19.55 -6.67 -4.74
N ASP A 36 -20.81 -6.98 -4.90
CA ASP A 36 -21.87 -6.50 -4.00
C ASP A 36 -21.70 -7.17 -2.63
N ILE A 37 -21.58 -6.37 -1.56
CA ILE A 37 -21.28 -6.90 -0.21
C ILE A 37 -22.42 -7.70 0.42
N ASN A 38 -23.67 -7.56 -0.05
CA ASN A 38 -24.82 -8.28 0.48
C ASN A 38 -25.00 -9.64 -0.18
N THR A 39 -24.78 -9.70 -1.49
CA THR A 39 -24.98 -10.92 -2.29
C THR A 39 -23.68 -11.67 -2.57
N PHE A 40 -22.52 -11.04 -2.36
CA PHE A 40 -21.19 -11.51 -2.76
C PHE A 40 -21.05 -11.80 -4.25
N LYS A 41 -21.98 -11.29 -5.07
CA LYS A 41 -21.88 -11.44 -6.53
C LYS A 41 -20.97 -10.40 -7.10
N GLU A 42 -20.19 -10.83 -8.08
CA GLU A 42 -19.39 -9.92 -8.89
C GLU A 42 -20.30 -8.97 -9.68
N VAL A 43 -19.98 -7.68 -9.61
CA VAL A 43 -20.63 -6.61 -10.38
C VAL A 43 -19.71 -6.00 -11.42
N GLY A 44 -18.41 -6.26 -11.33
CA GLY A 44 -17.42 -5.83 -12.29
C GLY A 44 -16.00 -6.24 -11.88
N ARG A 45 -15.03 -5.97 -12.75
CA ARG A 45 -13.61 -6.18 -12.47
C ARG A 45 -12.73 -5.25 -13.27
N ILE A 46 -11.58 -4.91 -12.73
CA ILE A 46 -10.50 -4.21 -13.44
C ILE A 46 -9.38 -5.20 -13.67
N THR A 47 -8.87 -5.28 -14.88
CA THR A 47 -7.79 -6.18 -15.29
C THR A 47 -6.64 -5.42 -15.94
N GLY A 48 -5.52 -6.07 -16.18
CA GLY A 48 -4.37 -5.45 -16.87
C GLY A 48 -3.31 -4.91 -15.90
N PHE A 49 -3.37 -5.30 -14.63
CA PHE A 49 -2.32 -4.99 -13.66
C PHE A 49 -1.16 -5.99 -13.76
N THR A 50 0.03 -5.53 -13.40
CA THR A 50 1.21 -6.41 -13.25
C THR A 50 1.09 -7.23 -11.97
N SER A 51 0.99 -6.56 -10.83
CA SER A 51 0.92 -7.19 -9.51
C SER A 51 0.31 -6.20 -8.50
N PRO A 52 -1.03 -6.00 -8.52
CA PRO A 52 -1.70 -4.98 -7.74
C PRO A 52 -1.64 -5.29 -6.23
N ARG A 53 -1.49 -4.23 -5.42
CA ARG A 53 -1.36 -4.34 -3.96
C ARG A 53 -2.55 -3.75 -3.21
N TYR A 54 -2.81 -2.47 -3.41
CA TYR A 54 -3.89 -1.75 -2.73
C TYR A 54 -4.60 -0.82 -3.69
N ILE A 55 -5.87 -0.55 -3.41
CA ILE A 55 -6.68 0.45 -4.11
C ILE A 55 -7.05 1.58 -3.15
N HIS A 56 -6.86 2.83 -3.56
CA HIS A 56 -7.23 4.03 -2.81
C HIS A 56 -8.12 4.93 -3.66
N PHE A 57 -9.32 5.24 -3.15
CA PHE A 57 -10.32 6.00 -3.89
C PHE A 57 -10.18 7.50 -3.64
N LEU A 58 -9.99 8.27 -4.71
CA LEU A 58 -10.00 9.71 -4.69
C LEU A 58 -11.42 10.27 -4.92
N SER A 59 -12.19 9.58 -5.76
CA SER A 59 -13.60 9.89 -6.05
C SER A 59 -14.32 8.61 -6.48
N ASP A 60 -15.55 8.73 -6.95
CA ASP A 60 -16.28 7.61 -7.54
C ASP A 60 -15.80 7.25 -8.95
N GLU A 61 -15.03 8.15 -9.59
CA GLU A 61 -14.53 7.99 -10.96
C GLU A 61 -12.99 7.88 -11.02
N LYS A 62 -12.30 8.04 -9.88
CA LYS A 62 -10.84 8.02 -9.85
C LYS A 62 -10.35 7.30 -8.61
N ALA A 63 -9.48 6.32 -8.81
CA ALA A 63 -8.76 5.65 -7.73
C ALA A 63 -7.32 5.36 -8.18
N TYR A 64 -6.42 5.25 -7.22
CA TYR A 64 -5.05 4.77 -7.41
C TYR A 64 -4.93 3.31 -7.03
N VAL A 65 -4.13 2.57 -7.79
CA VAL A 65 -3.79 1.16 -7.51
C VAL A 65 -2.27 1.02 -7.47
N THR A 66 -1.75 0.66 -6.31
CA THR A 66 -0.33 0.41 -6.10
C THR A 66 0.06 -0.96 -6.64
N GLN A 67 1.34 -1.11 -6.99
CA GLN A 67 1.90 -2.30 -7.62
C GLN A 67 3.19 -2.75 -6.92
N ILE A 68 3.51 -4.02 -7.06
CA ILE A 68 4.88 -4.55 -6.86
C ILE A 68 5.41 -5.01 -8.22
N TRP A 69 6.70 -4.85 -8.46
CA TRP A 69 7.39 -5.13 -9.73
C TRP A 69 6.91 -4.27 -10.90
N ASP A 70 6.41 -3.07 -10.58
CA ASP A 70 6.05 -2.03 -11.54
C ASP A 70 6.29 -0.66 -10.88
N PRO A 71 7.07 0.23 -11.51
CA PRO A 71 7.35 1.57 -10.95
C PRO A 71 6.14 2.52 -11.03
N ARG A 72 5.06 2.11 -11.69
CA ARG A 72 3.88 2.96 -11.88
C ARG A 72 2.80 2.65 -10.85
N ILE A 73 2.11 3.69 -10.42
CA ILE A 73 0.84 3.57 -9.72
C ILE A 73 -0.25 3.75 -10.77
N TYR A 74 -1.17 2.80 -10.87
CA TYR A 74 -2.20 2.82 -11.89
C TYR A 74 -3.36 3.73 -11.48
N ILE A 75 -3.85 4.54 -12.41
CA ILE A 75 -5.06 5.34 -12.26
C ILE A 75 -6.19 4.57 -12.89
N VAL A 76 -7.26 4.34 -12.14
CA VAL A 76 -8.42 3.58 -12.61
C VAL A 76 -9.70 4.37 -12.44
N ASN A 77 -10.67 4.10 -13.30
CA ASN A 77 -12.04 4.58 -13.13
C ASN A 77 -12.91 3.43 -12.57
N PRO A 78 -13.36 3.52 -11.31
CA PRO A 78 -14.17 2.47 -10.69
C PRO A 78 -15.55 2.27 -11.31
N LYS A 79 -16.13 3.29 -11.97
CA LYS A 79 -17.43 3.17 -12.65
C LYS A 79 -17.35 2.41 -13.96
N THR A 80 -16.26 2.59 -14.71
CA THR A 80 -16.08 1.95 -16.02
C THR A 80 -15.21 0.69 -15.95
N TYR A 81 -14.60 0.41 -14.79
CA TYR A 81 -13.67 -0.70 -14.57
C TYR A 81 -12.45 -0.67 -15.51
N GLN A 82 -11.95 0.53 -15.81
CA GLN A 82 -10.84 0.71 -16.76
C GLN A 82 -9.65 1.40 -16.11
N ILE A 83 -8.46 1.04 -16.57
CA ILE A 83 -7.23 1.80 -16.33
C ILE A 83 -7.29 3.04 -17.24
N THR A 84 -7.11 4.23 -16.65
CA THR A 84 -7.22 5.52 -17.36
C THR A 84 -5.90 6.29 -17.44
N GLY A 85 -4.87 5.85 -16.71
CA GLY A 85 -3.57 6.51 -16.71
C GLY A 85 -2.62 5.91 -15.66
N TYR A 86 -1.52 6.62 -15.45
CA TYR A 86 -0.46 6.21 -14.52
C TYR A 86 0.13 7.42 -13.81
N VAL A 87 0.54 7.22 -12.56
CA VAL A 87 1.49 8.08 -11.87
C VAL A 87 2.85 7.41 -12.05
N GLU A 88 3.75 8.08 -12.77
CA GLU A 88 5.12 7.62 -12.96
C GLU A 88 5.94 7.88 -11.68
N THR A 89 6.78 6.91 -11.30
CA THR A 89 7.76 7.07 -10.23
C THR A 89 9.17 6.96 -10.79
N ASP A 90 10.16 7.25 -9.98
CA ASP A 90 11.58 7.11 -10.33
C ASP A 90 12.16 5.72 -9.96
N MET A 91 11.31 4.77 -9.59
CA MET A 91 11.72 3.40 -9.29
C MET A 91 11.90 2.59 -10.57
N ASP A 92 12.71 1.53 -10.53
CA ASP A 92 12.80 0.55 -11.58
C ASP A 92 11.84 -0.64 -11.37
N PHE A 93 11.75 -1.54 -12.35
CA PHE A 93 10.87 -2.71 -12.27
C PHE A 93 11.33 -3.75 -11.24
N GLU A 94 12.61 -3.81 -10.92
CA GLU A 94 13.14 -4.81 -9.98
C GLU A 94 12.87 -4.43 -8.52
N THR A 95 12.90 -3.13 -8.22
CA THR A 95 12.70 -2.59 -6.87
C THR A 95 11.43 -1.75 -6.73
N GLY A 96 10.68 -1.57 -7.82
CA GLY A 96 9.42 -0.83 -7.83
C GLY A 96 8.37 -1.52 -6.97
N SER A 97 8.01 -0.91 -5.86
CA SER A 97 7.01 -1.42 -4.94
C SER A 97 6.36 -0.28 -4.19
N THR A 98 5.12 -0.02 -4.52
CA THR A 98 4.25 0.86 -3.76
C THR A 98 3.17 0.03 -3.06
N GLU A 99 2.87 0.37 -1.82
CA GLU A 99 2.01 -0.43 -0.95
C GLU A 99 0.78 0.37 -0.48
N GLN A 100 0.58 0.49 0.81
CA GLN A 100 -0.57 1.17 1.39
C GLN A 100 -0.56 2.66 1.09
N MET A 101 -1.75 3.24 1.04
CA MET A 101 -1.95 4.66 0.77
C MET A 101 -2.81 5.30 1.84
N VAL A 102 -2.45 6.54 2.22
CA VAL A 102 -3.29 7.44 3.02
C VAL A 102 -3.37 8.79 2.32
N GLN A 103 -4.42 9.54 2.59
CA GLN A 103 -4.64 10.85 1.94
C GLN A 103 -4.80 11.94 2.98
N TYR A 104 -4.08 13.04 2.76
CA TYR A 104 -4.27 14.30 3.48
C TYR A 104 -4.44 15.42 2.46
N ASP A 105 -5.59 16.10 2.52
CA ASP A 105 -5.96 17.11 1.53
C ASP A 105 -5.88 16.53 0.10
N LYS A 106 -5.22 17.20 -0.81
CA LYS A 106 -4.97 16.73 -2.18
C LYS A 106 -3.76 15.78 -2.33
N TYR A 107 -3.08 15.45 -1.25
CA TYR A 107 -1.88 14.62 -1.30
C TYR A 107 -2.15 13.18 -0.86
N VAL A 108 -1.74 12.23 -1.69
CA VAL A 108 -1.70 10.81 -1.33
C VAL A 108 -0.27 10.44 -1.00
N PHE A 109 -0.11 9.76 0.12
CA PHE A 109 1.15 9.21 0.60
C PHE A 109 1.13 7.71 0.40
N THR A 110 2.22 7.13 -0.10
CA THR A 110 2.37 5.67 -0.24
C THR A 110 3.74 5.22 0.20
N ASN A 111 3.81 4.16 0.99
CA ASN A 111 5.09 3.56 1.38
C ASN A 111 5.64 2.69 0.26
N CYS A 112 6.96 2.73 0.10
CA CYS A 112 7.69 1.93 -0.87
C CYS A 112 8.45 0.82 -0.13
N TRP A 113 7.95 -0.41 -0.22
CA TRP A 113 8.46 -1.49 0.62
C TRP A 113 9.73 -2.12 0.04
N SER A 114 9.67 -2.76 -1.12
CA SER A 114 10.74 -3.64 -1.59
C SER A 114 12.06 -2.88 -1.82
N TYR A 115 13.03 -3.08 -0.92
CA TYR A 115 14.37 -2.49 -0.96
C TYR A 115 14.43 -0.96 -0.93
N GLN A 116 13.32 -0.29 -0.66
CA GLN A 116 13.22 1.17 -0.60
C GLN A 116 13.24 1.64 0.86
N ASN A 117 13.40 2.95 1.05
CA ASN A 117 13.43 3.59 2.37
C ASN A 117 12.65 4.90 2.38
N ARG A 118 11.53 4.95 1.66
CA ARG A 118 10.80 6.20 1.45
C ARG A 118 9.29 6.03 1.39
N ILE A 119 8.63 7.15 1.60
CA ILE A 119 7.21 7.37 1.34
C ILE A 119 7.14 8.39 0.20
N LEU A 120 6.47 8.07 -0.88
CA LEU A 120 6.18 9.01 -1.96
C LEU A 120 4.97 9.87 -1.61
N VAL A 121 4.99 11.12 -2.05
CA VAL A 121 3.87 12.07 -1.95
C VAL A 121 3.40 12.41 -3.36
N ILE A 122 2.12 12.15 -3.62
CA ILE A 122 1.50 12.32 -4.94
C ILE A 122 0.50 13.45 -4.85
N ASP A 123 0.61 14.44 -5.73
CA ASP A 123 -0.41 15.47 -5.91
C ASP A 123 -1.52 14.92 -6.82
N THR A 124 -2.74 14.79 -6.29
CA THR A 124 -3.88 14.18 -6.99
C THR A 124 -4.51 15.05 -8.06
N GLU A 125 -4.18 16.34 -8.09
CA GLU A 125 -4.64 17.26 -9.15
C GLU A 125 -3.79 17.13 -10.42
N THR A 126 -2.49 16.78 -10.26
CA THR A 126 -1.56 16.64 -11.37
C THR A 126 -1.20 15.19 -11.70
N ASP A 127 -1.52 14.25 -10.81
CA ASP A 127 -1.14 12.84 -10.89
C ASP A 127 0.37 12.63 -10.98
N LYS A 128 1.12 13.40 -10.19
CA LYS A 128 2.58 13.35 -10.18
C LYS A 128 3.12 13.19 -8.77
N VAL A 129 4.22 12.46 -8.65
CA VAL A 129 5.04 12.48 -7.44
C VAL A 129 5.61 13.89 -7.30
N CYS A 130 5.30 14.56 -6.20
CA CYS A 130 5.73 15.93 -5.94
C CYS A 130 6.73 16.05 -4.79
N ASP A 131 6.88 14.99 -3.98
CA ASP A 131 7.79 14.97 -2.85
C ASP A 131 8.05 13.53 -2.38
N GLN A 132 9.05 13.36 -1.51
CA GLN A 132 9.31 12.09 -0.83
C GLN A 132 9.80 12.32 0.60
N ILE A 133 9.50 11.39 1.48
CA ILE A 133 9.93 11.41 2.88
C ILE A 133 10.82 10.19 3.10
N THR A 134 12.10 10.43 3.42
CA THR A 134 13.03 9.35 3.74
C THR A 134 12.75 8.82 5.14
N VAL A 135 12.59 7.50 5.25
CA VAL A 135 12.41 6.76 6.49
C VAL A 135 13.44 5.62 6.57
N GLY A 136 13.26 4.68 7.47
CA GLY A 136 14.10 3.48 7.50
C GLY A 136 13.82 2.51 6.34
N ILE A 137 14.67 1.49 6.25
CA ILE A 137 14.62 0.48 5.18
C ILE A 137 13.34 -0.33 5.26
N GLN A 138 12.69 -0.52 4.12
CA GLN A 138 11.49 -1.34 3.90
C GLN A 138 10.32 -0.91 4.80
N PRO A 139 9.71 0.27 4.60
CA PRO A 139 8.47 0.63 5.26
C PRO A 139 7.35 -0.32 4.80
N THR A 140 6.76 -1.06 5.75
CA THR A 140 5.84 -2.19 5.48
C THR A 140 4.37 -1.81 5.52
N SER A 141 4.04 -0.72 6.20
CA SER A 141 2.65 -0.27 6.36
C SER A 141 2.54 1.22 6.54
N LEU A 142 1.37 1.78 6.27
CA LEU A 142 1.08 3.20 6.36
C LEU A 142 -0.35 3.42 6.86
N VAL A 143 -0.50 4.17 7.95
CA VAL A 143 -1.82 4.59 8.46
C VAL A 143 -1.80 6.06 8.84
N MET A 144 -2.95 6.72 8.82
CA MET A 144 -3.09 8.11 9.27
C MET A 144 -4.07 8.19 10.43
N ASP A 145 -3.68 8.83 11.52
CA ASP A 145 -4.52 9.01 12.69
C ASP A 145 -5.44 10.23 12.57
N LYS A 146 -6.33 10.40 13.56
CA LYS A 146 -7.28 11.51 13.62
C LYS A 146 -6.66 12.89 13.79
N TYR A 147 -5.36 12.96 14.07
CA TYR A 147 -4.61 14.21 14.20
C TYR A 147 -3.79 14.53 12.95
N ASN A 148 -4.09 13.84 11.84
CA ASN A 148 -3.37 13.94 10.58
C ASN A 148 -1.88 13.57 10.69
N LYS A 149 -1.55 12.64 11.60
CA LYS A 149 -0.22 12.06 11.69
C LYS A 149 -0.19 10.76 10.92
N ILE A 150 0.79 10.62 10.06
CA ILE A 150 1.08 9.40 9.32
C ILE A 150 2.02 8.57 10.16
N TRP A 151 1.67 7.31 10.33
CA TRP A 151 2.48 6.34 11.04
C TRP A 151 2.91 5.25 10.07
N THR A 152 4.20 4.93 10.08
CA THR A 152 4.79 3.85 9.30
C THR A 152 5.77 3.07 10.14
N VAL A 153 5.82 1.76 9.92
CA VAL A 153 6.83 0.89 10.52
C VAL A 153 7.71 0.32 9.42
N THR A 154 9.01 0.25 9.68
CA THR A 154 10.01 -0.35 8.79
C THR A 154 10.46 -1.68 9.36
N ASP A 155 10.74 -2.68 8.52
CA ASP A 155 11.28 -3.96 8.99
C ASP A 155 12.83 -3.96 9.06
N GLY A 156 13.48 -2.94 8.49
CA GLY A 156 14.93 -2.74 8.54
C GLY A 156 15.73 -3.56 7.55
N GLY A 157 15.07 -4.30 6.66
CA GLY A 157 15.75 -5.18 5.70
C GLY A 157 16.24 -6.48 6.34
N TYR A 158 17.26 -7.09 5.75
CA TYR A 158 17.82 -8.36 6.26
C TYR A 158 19.34 -8.39 6.13
N GLU A 159 19.98 -9.19 6.99
CA GLU A 159 21.43 -9.37 6.99
C GLU A 159 21.94 -9.91 5.64
N GLY A 160 22.97 -9.26 5.10
CA GLY A 160 23.52 -9.58 3.78
C GLY A 160 22.76 -8.95 2.59
N SER A 161 21.73 -8.16 2.83
CA SER A 161 21.05 -7.42 1.77
C SER A 161 21.99 -6.37 1.14
N PRO A 162 22.07 -6.29 -0.22
CA PRO A 162 22.83 -5.23 -0.89
C PRO A 162 22.22 -3.83 -0.66
N TYR A 163 20.99 -3.75 -0.20
CA TYR A 163 20.25 -2.51 0.06
C TYR A 163 20.31 -2.05 1.51
N GLY A 164 21.06 -2.79 2.36
CA GLY A 164 21.29 -2.46 3.75
C GLY A 164 20.50 -3.28 4.74
N HIS A 165 20.87 -3.15 6.00
CA HIS A 165 20.21 -3.79 7.13
C HIS A 165 20.36 -2.89 8.36
N GLU A 166 19.25 -2.55 8.98
CA GLU A 166 19.19 -1.71 10.16
C GLU A 166 18.13 -2.19 11.17
N ALA A 167 18.14 -1.63 12.37
CA ALA A 167 17.10 -1.93 13.35
C ALA A 167 15.74 -1.37 12.86
N PRO A 168 14.66 -2.16 12.95
CA PRO A 168 13.33 -1.73 12.59
C PRO A 168 12.92 -0.47 13.36
N SER A 169 12.07 0.36 12.79
CA SER A 169 11.67 1.62 13.40
C SER A 169 10.21 1.96 13.12
N LEU A 170 9.57 2.61 14.10
CA LEU A 170 8.27 3.25 13.94
C LEU A 170 8.47 4.76 13.79
N TYR A 171 7.85 5.34 12.80
CA TYR A 171 7.90 6.78 12.51
C TYR A 171 6.52 7.40 12.67
N CYS A 172 6.51 8.63 13.24
CA CYS A 172 5.38 9.54 13.24
C CYS A 172 5.72 10.75 12.38
N ILE A 173 4.92 11.02 11.38
CA ILE A 173 5.14 12.06 10.38
C ILE A 173 3.94 13.00 10.39
N ASP A 174 4.15 14.28 10.40
CA ASP A 174 3.09 15.27 10.20
C ASP A 174 2.71 15.35 8.72
N ALA A 175 1.44 15.09 8.39
CA ALA A 175 0.99 15.02 7.00
C ALA A 175 1.04 16.37 6.29
N ALA A 176 0.82 17.48 7.00
CA ALA A 176 0.80 18.82 6.42
C ALA A 176 2.21 19.34 6.13
N THR A 177 3.15 19.12 7.04
CA THR A 177 4.54 19.61 6.91
C THR A 177 5.48 18.58 6.31
N ARG A 178 5.06 17.31 6.23
CA ARG A 178 5.85 16.15 5.74
C ARG A 178 7.11 15.88 6.57
N LYS A 179 7.15 16.37 7.80
CA LYS A 179 8.30 16.21 8.70
C LYS A 179 8.12 15.03 9.63
N ILE A 180 9.18 14.27 9.82
CA ILE A 180 9.25 13.25 10.88
C ILE A 180 9.28 13.97 12.21
N GLU A 181 8.29 13.74 13.07
CA GLU A 181 8.20 14.29 14.40
C GLU A 181 8.77 13.37 15.47
N LYS A 182 8.61 12.05 15.25
CA LYS A 182 9.05 11.05 16.22
C LYS A 182 9.55 9.79 15.49
N GLN A 183 10.55 9.16 16.09
CA GLN A 183 11.06 7.85 15.71
C GLN A 183 11.24 6.99 16.96
N PHE A 184 10.75 5.78 16.92
CA PHE A 184 11.04 4.75 17.91
C PHE A 184 11.77 3.61 17.23
N LYS A 185 12.97 3.26 17.73
CA LYS A 185 13.76 2.14 17.21
C LYS A 185 13.45 0.87 18.01
N PHE A 186 13.12 -0.20 17.31
CA PHE A 186 13.02 -1.54 17.88
C PHE A 186 14.41 -2.16 18.03
N LYS A 187 14.47 -3.33 18.63
CA LYS A 187 15.71 -4.11 18.69
C LYS A 187 15.93 -4.87 17.39
N PHE A 188 17.18 -5.14 17.04
CA PHE A 188 17.49 -6.12 16.01
C PHE A 188 16.85 -7.45 16.34
N GLY A 189 16.20 -8.08 15.37
CA GLY A 189 15.46 -9.32 15.55
C GLY A 189 13.99 -9.14 15.95
N ASP A 190 13.53 -7.92 16.25
CA ASP A 190 12.12 -7.61 16.23
C ASP A 190 11.67 -7.51 14.76
N TRP A 191 10.45 -8.00 14.46
CA TRP A 191 9.91 -7.99 13.10
C TRP A 191 8.53 -7.33 13.08
N PRO A 192 8.44 -6.01 13.30
CA PRO A 192 7.17 -5.31 13.18
C PRO A 192 6.74 -5.33 11.71
N SER A 193 5.56 -5.80 11.43
CA SER A 193 5.07 -5.96 10.04
C SER A 193 3.99 -4.99 9.66
N GLU A 194 3.24 -4.47 10.64
CA GLU A 194 2.08 -3.65 10.36
C GLU A 194 1.77 -2.68 11.51
N VAL A 195 1.30 -1.50 11.14
CA VAL A 195 0.70 -0.51 12.05
C VAL A 195 -0.79 -0.47 11.79
N GLN A 196 -1.59 -0.61 12.85
CA GLN A 196 -3.04 -0.49 12.78
C GLN A 196 -3.55 0.55 13.77
N LEU A 197 -4.64 1.21 13.40
CA LEU A 197 -5.37 2.13 14.27
C LEU A 197 -6.60 1.40 14.83
N ASN A 198 -6.64 1.26 16.15
CA ASN A 198 -7.81 0.74 16.86
C ASN A 198 -8.17 1.70 17.99
N GLY A 199 -8.61 2.91 17.63
CA GLY A 199 -8.79 4.02 18.60
C GLY A 199 -7.49 4.52 19.22
N THR A 200 -6.49 3.66 19.38
CA THR A 200 -5.10 3.91 19.75
C THR A 200 -4.17 3.20 18.77
N LEU A 201 -2.96 3.72 18.62
CA LEU A 201 -1.95 3.10 17.76
C LEU A 201 -1.54 1.72 18.32
N SER A 202 -1.55 0.70 17.48
CA SER A 202 -1.03 -0.63 17.78
C SER A 202 -0.12 -1.14 16.68
N THR A 203 0.92 -1.89 17.03
CA THR A 203 1.80 -2.60 16.08
C THR A 203 1.58 -4.09 16.23
N SER A 204 1.45 -4.81 15.12
CA SER A 204 1.48 -6.27 15.10
C SER A 204 2.89 -6.76 14.72
N SER A 205 3.35 -7.83 15.35
CA SER A 205 4.57 -8.54 14.96
C SER A 205 4.23 -9.97 14.57
N THR A 206 4.51 -10.35 13.36
CA THR A 206 4.51 -11.76 12.97
C THR A 206 5.93 -12.31 13.13
N ARG A 207 6.12 -13.25 14.07
CA ARG A 207 7.34 -14.06 14.03
C ARG A 207 7.29 -14.87 12.72
N ARG A 208 8.12 -14.54 11.76
CA ARG A 208 8.47 -15.51 10.73
C ARG A 208 9.22 -16.64 11.41
N SER A 209 8.56 -17.76 11.68
CA SER A 209 9.23 -19.00 11.98
C SER A 209 10.04 -19.38 10.75
N GLY A 210 11.34 -19.13 10.80
CA GLY A 210 12.26 -19.52 9.75
C GLY A 210 12.26 -21.02 9.60
N ALA A 211 11.85 -21.48 8.46
CA ALA A 211 12.20 -22.78 7.90
C ALA A 211 12.22 -22.64 6.38
N CYS A 212 13.26 -22.01 5.86
CA CYS A 212 13.76 -22.39 4.54
C CYS A 212 14.68 -23.59 4.74
N ARG A 213 14.22 -24.76 4.38
CA ARG A 213 15.06 -25.89 3.97
C ARG A 213 15.03 -25.97 2.46
#